data_ae04493cfae11987f7c115015151d91d
#
_entry.id   ae04493cfae11987f7c115015151d91d
#
_cell.length_a   1.000
_cell.length_b   1.000
_cell.length_c   1.000
_cell.angle_alpha   90.00
_cell.angle_beta   90.00
_cell.angle_gamma   90.00
#
_symmetry.space_group_name_H-M   'P 1'
#
loop_
_entity.id
_entity.type
_entity.pdbx_description
1 polymer ?
#
loop_
_entity_poly.entity_id
_entity_poly.type
_entity_poly.pdbx_seq_one_letter_code
_entity_poly.pdbx_strand_id
1 'polypeptide(L)'
;MSRIDREQMKLYLVTDSTNLPEEIFLKKVEDALRGGVTMLQIREKDKTTRDYIELAAKTHDIAKKYNVPLIIDDRVDVAMAVDAEGVHLGQSDMQVDKAREILGEKKIIGATTKTVPQALEAYQNGADYLGVGAIYPTTTKVKTVLTSVETLTDICNSVPIPANAIGGLNKGNIDVLKDAPIAGICVVSAIMKAEDSYQAAKELLKAYEELKA
;
A
#
# COMPACT_ATOMS: atom_id res chain seq x y z
N MET A 1 -12.21 8.86 15.28
CA MET A 1 -12.64 8.29 13.98
C MET A 1 -11.41 7.76 13.26
N SER A 2 -11.47 6.59 12.64
CA SER A 2 -10.36 6.08 11.82
C SER A 2 -10.11 7.04 10.66
N ARG A 3 -8.83 7.32 10.35
CA ARG A 3 -8.45 8.18 9.20
C ARG A 3 -8.55 7.43 7.89
N ILE A 4 -8.72 6.12 7.94
CA ILE A 4 -8.87 5.24 6.78
C ILE A 4 -10.03 4.26 7.03
N ASP A 5 -10.81 4.02 6.00
CA ASP A 5 -11.89 3.02 6.00
C ASP A 5 -11.36 1.68 5.47
N ARG A 6 -11.90 0.56 5.96
CA ARG A 6 -11.56 -0.78 5.45
C ARG A 6 -11.92 -0.94 3.98
N GLU A 7 -12.98 -0.29 3.50
CA GLU A 7 -13.34 -0.29 2.07
C GLU A 7 -12.25 0.32 1.18
N GLN A 8 -11.60 1.37 1.67
CA GLN A 8 -10.47 1.99 0.97
C GLN A 8 -9.22 1.09 0.91
N MET A 9 -9.18 0.02 1.70
CA MET A 9 -8.02 -0.87 1.77
C MET A 9 -8.16 -2.17 0.97
N LYS A 10 -9.33 -2.47 0.38
CA LYS A 10 -9.61 -3.74 -0.29
C LYS A 10 -8.57 -4.13 -1.34
N LEU A 11 -8.24 -3.21 -2.24
CA LEU A 11 -7.21 -3.39 -3.25
C LEU A 11 -6.22 -2.22 -3.24
N TYR A 12 -5.10 -2.43 -2.62
CA TYR A 12 -4.03 -1.44 -2.47
C TYR A 12 -2.95 -1.66 -3.52
N LEU A 13 -2.80 -0.73 -4.44
CA LEU A 13 -1.72 -0.75 -5.43
C LEU A 13 -0.51 0.02 -4.93
N VAL A 14 0.65 -0.64 -4.83
CA VAL A 14 1.95 0.02 -4.74
C VAL A 14 2.58 0.06 -6.13
N THR A 15 2.99 1.23 -6.57
CA THR A 15 3.53 1.41 -7.93
C THR A 15 4.99 0.97 -8.06
N ASP A 16 5.37 0.69 -9.28
CA ASP A 16 6.75 0.45 -9.70
C ASP A 16 6.94 1.10 -11.08
N SER A 17 7.72 2.20 -11.13
CA SER A 17 8.01 2.93 -12.38
C SER A 17 9.27 2.43 -13.09
N THR A 18 9.95 1.42 -12.54
CA THR A 18 11.22 0.92 -13.07
C THR A 18 11.10 0.52 -14.55
N ASN A 19 11.95 1.10 -15.40
CA ASN A 19 11.98 0.87 -16.84
C ASN A 19 10.69 1.24 -17.60
N LEU A 20 9.81 2.06 -17.01
CA LEU A 20 8.62 2.57 -17.68
C LEU A 20 8.81 4.05 -18.05
N PRO A 21 8.52 4.45 -19.31
CA PRO A 21 8.32 5.84 -19.65
C PRO A 21 7.20 6.44 -18.79
N GLU A 22 7.32 7.70 -18.40
CA GLU A 22 6.36 8.36 -17.50
C GLU A 22 4.91 8.28 -18.00
N GLU A 23 4.69 8.51 -19.28
CA GLU A 23 3.37 8.44 -19.91
C GLU A 23 2.74 7.04 -19.74
N ILE A 24 3.53 5.99 -19.96
CA ILE A 24 3.07 4.60 -19.79
C ILE A 24 2.80 4.29 -18.32
N PHE A 25 3.66 4.78 -17.41
CA PHE A 25 3.44 4.64 -15.97
C PHE A 25 2.11 5.28 -15.54
N LEU A 26 1.88 6.55 -15.88
CA LEU A 26 0.65 7.28 -15.53
C LEU A 26 -0.59 6.63 -16.13
N LYS A 27 -0.50 6.14 -17.39
CA LYS A 27 -1.58 5.39 -18.01
C LYS A 27 -1.91 4.11 -17.24
N LYS A 28 -0.90 3.32 -16.86
CA LYS A 28 -1.11 2.09 -16.06
C LYS A 28 -1.76 2.38 -14.70
N VAL A 29 -1.35 3.47 -14.05
CA VAL A 29 -1.97 3.92 -12.79
C VAL A 29 -3.43 4.27 -13.01
N GLU A 30 -3.76 5.07 -14.04
CA GLU A 30 -5.15 5.45 -14.33
C GLU A 30 -6.01 4.24 -14.70
N ASP A 31 -5.48 3.32 -15.51
CA ASP A 31 -6.17 2.08 -15.87
C ASP A 31 -6.43 1.20 -14.62
N ALA A 32 -5.47 1.10 -13.70
CA ALA A 32 -5.65 0.37 -12.45
C ALA A 32 -6.73 0.98 -11.54
N LEU A 33 -6.76 2.30 -11.43
CA LEU A 33 -7.81 3.03 -10.68
C LEU A 33 -9.20 2.81 -11.29
N ARG A 34 -9.32 2.87 -12.60
CA ARG A 34 -10.56 2.53 -13.33
C ARG A 34 -10.97 1.07 -13.09
N GLY A 35 -9.99 0.18 -12.92
CA GLY A 35 -10.18 -1.24 -12.62
C GLY A 35 -10.61 -1.54 -11.19
N GLY A 36 -10.64 -0.53 -10.30
CA GLY A 36 -11.16 -0.68 -8.95
C GLY A 36 -10.09 -0.71 -7.85
N VAL A 37 -8.87 -0.22 -8.10
CA VAL A 37 -7.91 0.07 -7.02
C VAL A 37 -8.54 1.06 -6.05
N THR A 38 -8.53 0.73 -4.76
CA THR A 38 -9.18 1.50 -3.70
C THR A 38 -8.21 2.34 -2.87
N MET A 39 -6.91 2.07 -2.96
CA MET A 39 -5.82 2.80 -2.34
C MET A 39 -4.58 2.75 -3.22
N LEU A 40 -3.89 3.85 -3.36
CA LEU A 40 -2.71 3.96 -4.23
C LEU A 40 -1.49 4.39 -3.42
N GLN A 41 -0.35 3.73 -3.63
CA GLN A 41 0.93 4.18 -3.10
C GLN A 41 1.90 4.40 -4.26
N ILE A 42 2.48 5.58 -4.34
CA ILE A 42 3.62 5.83 -5.22
C ILE A 42 4.92 5.51 -4.49
N ARG A 43 5.75 4.69 -5.12
CA ARG A 43 7.02 4.20 -4.57
C ARG A 43 8.14 4.43 -5.56
N GLU A 44 9.07 5.33 -5.20
CA GLU A 44 10.24 5.70 -6.00
C GLU A 44 11.50 5.62 -5.13
N LYS A 45 12.41 4.73 -5.47
CA LYS A 45 13.63 4.51 -4.68
C LYS A 45 14.87 5.23 -5.23
N ASP A 46 14.89 5.47 -6.54
CA ASP A 46 16.07 5.97 -7.23
C ASP A 46 15.90 7.38 -7.82
N LYS A 47 14.71 7.97 -7.72
CA LYS A 47 14.44 9.33 -8.20
C LYS A 47 15.01 10.40 -7.27
N THR A 48 15.44 11.51 -7.84
CA THR A 48 15.73 12.71 -7.05
C THR A 48 14.46 13.19 -6.34
N THR A 49 14.59 13.94 -5.26
CA THR A 49 13.43 14.51 -4.55
C THR A 49 12.55 15.34 -5.48
N ARG A 50 13.15 16.12 -6.40
CA ARG A 50 12.42 16.91 -7.38
C ARG A 50 11.58 16.05 -8.31
N ASP A 51 12.21 15.05 -8.93
CA ASP A 51 11.53 14.15 -9.88
C ASP A 51 10.44 13.34 -9.19
N TYR A 52 10.66 12.95 -7.91
CA TYR A 52 9.65 12.25 -7.12
C TYR A 52 8.43 13.14 -6.84
N ILE A 53 8.64 14.41 -6.44
CA ILE A 53 7.57 15.38 -6.21
C ILE A 53 6.76 15.60 -7.51
N GLU A 54 7.43 15.79 -8.65
CA GLU A 54 6.77 16.01 -9.93
C GLU A 54 5.90 14.80 -10.35
N LEU A 55 6.44 13.60 -10.23
CA LEU A 55 5.69 12.37 -10.56
C LEU A 55 4.56 12.12 -9.56
N ALA A 56 4.79 12.34 -8.26
CA ALA A 56 3.79 12.21 -7.23
C ALA A 56 2.62 13.19 -7.42
N ALA A 57 2.89 14.44 -7.79
CA ALA A 57 1.85 15.42 -8.07
C ALA A 57 0.94 14.99 -9.23
N LYS A 58 1.54 14.54 -10.35
CA LYS A 58 0.80 14.03 -11.51
C LYS A 58 -0.04 12.79 -11.15
N THR A 59 0.54 11.89 -10.35
CA THR A 59 -0.14 10.68 -9.87
C THR A 59 -1.30 11.03 -8.95
N HIS A 60 -1.12 12.03 -8.07
CA HIS A 60 -2.16 12.52 -7.17
C HIS A 60 -3.33 13.15 -7.92
N ASP A 61 -3.06 13.94 -8.96
CA ASP A 61 -4.11 14.52 -9.80
C ASP A 61 -4.95 13.45 -10.51
N ILE A 62 -4.34 12.32 -10.87
CA ILE A 62 -5.07 11.17 -11.40
C ILE A 62 -5.89 10.51 -10.29
N ALA A 63 -5.30 10.19 -9.13
CA ALA A 63 -5.98 9.53 -8.02
C ALA A 63 -7.22 10.30 -7.52
N LYS A 64 -7.15 11.64 -7.46
CA LYS A 64 -8.26 12.54 -7.11
C LYS A 64 -9.48 12.37 -8.01
N LYS A 65 -9.31 12.11 -9.31
CA LYS A 65 -10.42 11.90 -10.24
C LYS A 65 -11.28 10.68 -9.87
N TYR A 66 -10.68 9.72 -9.16
CA TYR A 66 -11.32 8.46 -8.73
C TYR A 66 -11.65 8.44 -7.23
N ASN A 67 -11.39 9.54 -6.50
CA ASN A 67 -11.54 9.63 -5.05
C ASN A 67 -10.74 8.55 -4.29
N VAL A 68 -9.57 8.18 -4.81
CA VAL A 68 -8.66 7.19 -4.21
C VAL A 68 -7.54 7.93 -3.47
N PRO A 69 -7.29 7.60 -2.18
CA PRO A 69 -6.22 8.24 -1.43
C PRO A 69 -4.84 7.86 -1.99
N LEU A 70 -3.97 8.87 -2.14
CA LEU A 70 -2.57 8.69 -2.47
C LEU A 70 -1.71 8.62 -1.21
N ILE A 71 -0.90 7.58 -1.12
CA ILE A 71 0.10 7.36 -0.08
C ILE A 71 1.49 7.48 -0.70
N ILE A 72 2.39 8.18 -0.02
CA ILE A 72 3.80 8.28 -0.43
C ILE A 72 4.62 7.23 0.32
N ASP A 73 5.45 6.46 -0.40
CA ASP A 73 6.36 5.50 0.22
C ASP A 73 7.56 6.22 0.85
N ASP A 74 7.86 5.95 2.13
CA ASP A 74 9.00 6.39 2.94
C ASP A 74 9.15 7.92 3.16
N ARG A 75 8.75 8.76 2.22
CA ARG A 75 9.13 10.18 2.12
C ARG A 75 8.05 11.11 2.66
N VAL A 76 8.16 11.45 3.95
CA VAL A 76 7.27 12.42 4.64
C VAL A 76 7.34 13.81 3.99
N ASP A 77 8.51 14.24 3.58
CA ASP A 77 8.73 15.52 2.90
C ASP A 77 8.02 15.60 1.54
N VAL A 78 8.03 14.51 0.77
CA VAL A 78 7.31 14.43 -0.51
C VAL A 78 5.79 14.42 -0.26
N ALA A 79 5.32 13.68 0.76
CA ALA A 79 3.90 13.65 1.12
C ALA A 79 3.38 15.05 1.46
N MET A 80 4.17 15.84 2.21
CA MET A 80 3.84 17.25 2.50
C MET A 80 3.86 18.12 1.26
N ALA A 81 4.87 17.96 0.40
CA ALA A 81 5.06 18.82 -0.79
C ALA A 81 3.92 18.69 -1.80
N VAL A 82 3.31 17.49 -1.92
CA VAL A 82 2.18 17.24 -2.85
C VAL A 82 0.82 17.21 -2.16
N ASP A 83 0.79 17.46 -0.84
CA ASP A 83 -0.41 17.37 0.01
C ASP A 83 -1.13 16.01 -0.10
N ALA A 84 -0.36 14.90 -0.24
CA ALA A 84 -0.92 13.56 -0.31
C ALA A 84 -1.73 13.20 0.94
N GLU A 85 -2.66 12.23 0.84
CA GLU A 85 -3.48 11.79 1.95
C GLU A 85 -2.67 11.13 3.06
N GLY A 86 -1.48 10.56 2.73
CA GLY A 86 -0.65 9.96 3.76
C GLY A 86 0.73 9.48 3.30
N VAL A 87 1.38 8.76 4.22
CA VAL A 87 2.70 8.14 4.02
C VAL A 87 2.67 6.69 4.52
N HIS A 88 3.48 5.83 3.91
CA HIS A 88 3.74 4.48 4.40
C HIS A 88 5.21 4.32 4.75
N LEU A 89 5.48 3.85 5.97
CA LEU A 89 6.83 3.79 6.54
C LEU A 89 7.25 2.35 6.82
N GLY A 90 8.45 2.00 6.38
CA GLY A 90 9.11 0.75 6.73
C GLY A 90 9.89 0.86 8.04
N GLN A 91 10.43 -0.27 8.51
CA GLN A 91 11.15 -0.36 9.80
C GLN A 91 12.47 0.44 9.87
N SER A 92 13.01 0.83 8.72
CA SER A 92 14.26 1.62 8.61
C SER A 92 14.03 3.08 8.24
N ASP A 93 12.77 3.47 8.03
CA ASP A 93 12.40 4.82 7.63
C ASP A 93 12.16 5.72 8.85
N MET A 94 11.56 6.87 8.65
CA MET A 94 11.19 7.75 9.77
C MET A 94 10.27 7.02 10.75
N GLN A 95 10.51 7.16 12.04
CA GLN A 95 9.65 6.58 13.06
C GLN A 95 8.22 7.14 12.97
N VAL A 96 7.22 6.28 13.23
CA VAL A 96 5.81 6.63 13.09
C VAL A 96 5.40 7.82 13.96
N ASP A 97 5.89 7.90 15.20
CA ASP A 97 5.64 9.01 16.12
C ASP A 97 6.18 10.33 15.57
N LYS A 98 7.40 10.32 14.98
CA LYS A 98 8.00 11.51 14.35
C LYS A 98 7.23 11.94 13.09
N ALA A 99 6.82 10.99 12.28
CA ALA A 99 5.97 11.29 11.13
C ALA A 99 4.62 11.87 11.58
N ARG A 100 4.04 11.37 12.66
CA ARG A 100 2.79 11.90 13.24
C ARG A 100 2.95 13.32 13.76
N GLU A 101 4.06 13.63 14.46
CA GLU A 101 4.39 14.99 14.90
C GLU A 101 4.44 15.97 13.70
N ILE A 102 5.04 15.56 12.58
CA ILE A 102 5.22 16.39 11.39
C ILE A 102 3.92 16.55 10.58
N LEU A 103 3.23 15.44 10.33
CA LEU A 103 2.05 15.38 9.44
C LEU A 103 0.76 15.79 10.16
N GLY A 104 0.76 15.79 11.49
CA GLY A 104 -0.42 16.07 12.29
C GLY A 104 -1.49 14.99 12.24
N GLU A 105 -2.66 15.29 12.81
CA GLU A 105 -3.73 14.32 13.06
C GLU A 105 -4.61 13.98 11.84
N LYS A 106 -4.44 14.68 10.71
CA LYS A 106 -5.32 14.50 9.56
C LYS A 106 -4.77 13.52 8.50
N LYS A 107 -3.45 13.37 8.44
CA LYS A 107 -2.80 12.53 7.42
C LYS A 107 -2.78 11.06 7.86
N ILE A 108 -2.91 10.17 6.88
CA ILE A 108 -2.85 8.71 7.07
C ILE A 108 -1.38 8.30 7.21
N ILE A 109 -1.06 7.48 8.22
CA ILE A 109 0.25 6.86 8.36
C ILE A 109 0.10 5.35 8.37
N GLY A 110 0.66 4.70 7.37
CA GLY A 110 0.82 3.25 7.32
C GLY A 110 2.18 2.80 7.83
N ALA A 111 2.26 1.60 8.40
CA ALA A 111 3.51 1.01 8.85
C ALA A 111 3.67 -0.43 8.38
N THR A 112 4.87 -0.76 7.86
CA THR A 112 5.24 -2.16 7.57
C THR A 112 5.57 -2.88 8.87
N THR A 113 4.93 -4.03 9.14
CA THR A 113 5.20 -4.85 10.31
C THR A 113 5.34 -6.32 9.92
N LYS A 114 6.14 -7.08 10.70
CA LYS A 114 6.42 -8.50 10.49
C LYS A 114 6.22 -9.33 11.74
N THR A 115 6.04 -8.69 12.89
CA THR A 115 5.87 -9.32 14.19
C THR A 115 4.83 -8.58 15.00
N VAL A 116 4.21 -9.26 15.97
CA VAL A 116 3.25 -8.64 16.90
C VAL A 116 3.86 -7.47 17.68
N PRO A 117 5.08 -7.55 18.23
CA PRO A 117 5.71 -6.38 18.88
C PRO A 117 5.82 -5.16 17.97
N GLN A 118 6.21 -5.32 16.69
CA GLN A 118 6.25 -4.21 15.73
C GLN A 118 4.86 -3.62 15.45
N ALA A 119 3.83 -4.46 15.40
CA ALA A 119 2.45 -4.01 15.20
C ALA A 119 1.95 -3.17 16.38
N LEU A 120 2.21 -3.63 17.60
CA LEU A 120 1.87 -2.90 18.83
C LEU A 120 2.59 -1.56 18.92
N GLU A 121 3.89 -1.54 18.63
CA GLU A 121 4.69 -0.31 18.60
C GLU A 121 4.17 0.67 17.54
N ALA A 122 3.92 0.22 16.32
CA ALA A 122 3.38 1.07 15.25
C ALA A 122 2.02 1.67 15.65
N TYR A 123 1.13 0.88 16.23
CA TYR A 123 -0.17 1.34 16.72
C TYR A 123 -0.02 2.39 17.84
N GLN A 124 0.81 2.11 18.85
CA GLN A 124 1.07 3.03 19.96
C GLN A 124 1.66 4.36 19.51
N ASN A 125 2.46 4.34 18.45
CA ASN A 125 3.10 5.51 17.85
C ASN A 125 2.18 6.26 16.86
N GLY A 126 0.94 5.79 16.64
CA GLY A 126 -0.07 6.50 15.87
C GLY A 126 -0.18 6.09 14.40
N ALA A 127 0.19 4.87 14.03
CA ALA A 127 -0.14 4.30 12.74
C ALA A 127 -1.66 4.09 12.59
N ASP A 128 -2.18 4.31 11.39
CA ASP A 128 -3.59 4.15 11.03
C ASP A 128 -3.90 2.79 10.40
N TYR A 129 -2.90 2.17 9.78
CA TYR A 129 -2.99 0.83 9.21
C TYR A 129 -1.63 0.15 9.13
N LEU A 130 -1.64 -1.17 8.93
CA LEU A 130 -0.44 -1.98 8.80
C LEU A 130 -0.35 -2.62 7.41
N GLY A 131 0.89 -2.69 6.90
CA GLY A 131 1.26 -3.55 5.77
C GLY A 131 2.04 -4.75 6.30
N VAL A 132 1.50 -5.96 6.15
CA VAL A 132 2.08 -7.18 6.74
C VAL A 132 2.54 -8.15 5.65
N GLY A 133 3.79 -8.51 5.65
CA GLY A 133 4.37 -9.42 4.65
C GLY A 133 5.91 -9.43 4.66
N ALA A 134 6.54 -10.14 3.70
CA ALA A 134 5.91 -10.70 2.50
C ALA A 134 5.29 -12.06 2.74
N ILE A 135 4.11 -12.30 2.18
CA ILE A 135 3.42 -13.60 2.26
C ILE A 135 4.11 -14.61 1.34
N TYR A 136 4.48 -14.18 0.14
CA TYR A 136 5.26 -14.98 -0.82
C TYR A 136 6.56 -14.29 -1.22
N PRO A 137 7.54 -15.04 -1.73
CA PRO A 137 8.74 -14.44 -2.32
C PRO A 137 8.39 -13.39 -3.39
N THR A 138 9.14 -12.29 -3.39
CA THR A 138 8.90 -11.19 -4.34
C THR A 138 10.22 -10.66 -4.89
N THR A 139 10.23 -10.28 -6.14
CA THR A 139 11.37 -9.63 -6.80
C THR A 139 11.38 -8.12 -6.63
N THR A 140 10.30 -7.53 -6.14
CA THR A 140 10.17 -6.08 -5.93
C THR A 140 11.04 -5.58 -4.77
N LYS A 141 11.33 -6.42 -3.78
CA LYS A 141 12.23 -6.13 -2.65
C LYS A 141 13.17 -7.32 -2.45
N VAL A 142 14.46 -7.14 -2.75
CA VAL A 142 15.46 -8.21 -2.89
C VAL A 142 15.78 -8.96 -1.59
N LYS A 143 15.58 -8.35 -0.42
CA LYS A 143 15.81 -9.00 0.90
C LYS A 143 14.51 -8.97 1.71
N THR A 144 13.68 -9.97 1.52
CA THR A 144 12.38 -10.06 2.20
C THR A 144 12.32 -11.30 3.07
N VAL A 145 12.13 -11.12 4.38
CA VAL A 145 11.77 -12.20 5.30
C VAL A 145 10.29 -12.53 5.09
N LEU A 146 9.96 -13.80 4.87
CA LEU A 146 8.58 -14.24 4.70
C LEU A 146 7.84 -14.15 6.04
N THR A 147 6.58 -13.79 5.96
CA THR A 147 5.64 -13.74 7.09
C THR A 147 4.54 -14.77 6.83
N SER A 148 4.38 -15.73 7.74
CA SER A 148 3.32 -16.74 7.60
C SER A 148 1.93 -16.13 7.75
N VAL A 149 0.90 -16.81 7.22
CA VAL A 149 -0.50 -16.39 7.40
C VAL A 149 -0.91 -16.44 8.87
N GLU A 150 -0.34 -17.36 9.66
CA GLU A 150 -0.53 -17.41 11.11
C GLU A 150 0.01 -16.14 11.78
N THR A 151 1.23 -15.75 11.49
CA THR A 151 1.81 -14.48 12.00
C THR A 151 1.01 -13.26 11.55
N LEU A 152 0.54 -13.24 10.30
CA LEU A 152 -0.37 -12.19 9.81
C LEU A 152 -1.64 -12.12 10.65
N THR A 153 -2.26 -13.26 10.93
CA THR A 153 -3.47 -13.36 11.74
C THR A 153 -3.23 -12.87 13.17
N ASP A 154 -2.11 -13.27 13.79
CA ASP A 154 -1.73 -12.79 15.13
C ASP A 154 -1.53 -11.28 15.16
N ILE A 155 -0.88 -10.72 14.15
CA ILE A 155 -0.71 -9.26 14.01
C ILE A 155 -2.07 -8.57 13.89
N CYS A 156 -2.96 -9.05 13.02
CA CYS A 156 -4.30 -8.47 12.86
C CYS A 156 -5.11 -8.49 14.16
N ASN A 157 -4.97 -9.55 14.96
CA ASN A 157 -5.69 -9.71 16.23
C ASN A 157 -5.06 -8.90 17.39
N SER A 158 -3.82 -8.47 17.25
CA SER A 158 -3.09 -7.77 18.32
C SER A 158 -3.39 -6.27 18.42
N VAL A 159 -3.94 -5.67 17.36
CA VAL A 159 -4.19 -4.22 17.27
C VAL A 159 -5.58 -3.94 16.67
N PRO A 160 -6.22 -2.81 17.05
CA PRO A 160 -7.55 -2.47 16.53
C PRO A 160 -7.52 -1.80 15.15
N ILE A 161 -6.33 -1.45 14.62
CA ILE A 161 -6.19 -0.84 13.30
C ILE A 161 -6.16 -1.90 12.19
N PRO A 162 -6.66 -1.58 10.98
CA PRO A 162 -6.71 -2.54 9.89
C PRO A 162 -5.32 -2.89 9.35
N ALA A 163 -5.20 -4.09 8.78
CA ALA A 163 -3.98 -4.55 8.14
C ALA A 163 -4.25 -5.09 6.74
N ASN A 164 -3.33 -4.83 5.80
CA ASN A 164 -3.29 -5.44 4.48
C ASN A 164 -2.18 -6.49 4.40
N ALA A 165 -2.47 -7.60 3.72
CA ALA A 165 -1.44 -8.56 3.35
C ALA A 165 -0.68 -8.08 2.10
N ILE A 166 0.65 -8.20 2.11
CA ILE A 166 1.51 -7.80 0.99
C ILE A 166 2.59 -8.86 0.69
N GLY A 167 3.09 -8.85 -0.54
CA GLY A 167 4.26 -9.60 -0.98
C GLY A 167 3.90 -10.83 -1.81
N GLY A 168 4.21 -10.76 -3.11
CA GLY A 168 4.04 -11.83 -4.09
C GLY A 168 2.59 -12.25 -4.35
N LEU A 169 1.61 -11.49 -3.89
CA LEU A 169 0.18 -11.77 -4.05
C LEU A 169 -0.28 -11.53 -5.48
N ASN A 170 -1.13 -12.43 -5.96
CA ASN A 170 -1.82 -12.34 -7.24
C ASN A 170 -3.11 -13.17 -7.21
N LYS A 171 -3.95 -13.06 -8.24
CA LYS A 171 -5.24 -13.78 -8.33
C LYS A 171 -5.14 -15.30 -8.11
N GLY A 172 -4.01 -15.92 -8.45
CA GLY A 172 -3.83 -17.38 -8.35
C GLY A 172 -3.36 -17.86 -6.97
N ASN A 173 -3.11 -16.96 -6.00
CA ASN A 173 -2.56 -17.37 -4.71
C ASN A 173 -3.15 -16.67 -3.47
N ILE A 174 -4.16 -15.79 -3.65
CA ILE A 174 -4.78 -15.09 -2.51
C ILE A 174 -5.65 -15.98 -1.63
N ASP A 175 -6.03 -17.18 -2.09
CA ASP A 175 -6.89 -18.11 -1.34
C ASP A 175 -6.35 -18.45 0.04
N VAL A 176 -5.03 -18.45 0.22
CA VAL A 176 -4.37 -18.66 1.52
C VAL A 176 -4.80 -17.65 2.58
N LEU A 177 -5.34 -16.50 2.18
CA LEU A 177 -5.77 -15.40 3.06
C LEU A 177 -7.25 -15.48 3.46
N LYS A 178 -7.98 -16.54 3.07
CA LYS A 178 -9.43 -16.66 3.26
C LYS A 178 -9.84 -16.38 4.71
N ASP A 179 -9.19 -17.02 5.66
CA ASP A 179 -9.53 -16.96 7.09
C ASP A 179 -8.77 -15.85 7.85
N ALA A 180 -7.83 -15.14 7.20
CA ALA A 180 -7.09 -14.07 7.84
C ALA A 180 -7.96 -12.79 7.98
N PRO A 181 -7.99 -12.11 9.15
CA PRO A 181 -8.89 -10.97 9.39
C PRO A 181 -8.34 -9.65 8.80
N ILE A 182 -7.79 -9.71 7.58
CA ILE A 182 -7.24 -8.57 6.84
C ILE A 182 -8.33 -7.62 6.33
N ALA A 183 -7.95 -6.38 6.07
CA ALA A 183 -8.80 -5.37 5.45
C ALA A 183 -8.70 -5.38 3.92
N GLY A 184 -7.62 -5.93 3.37
CA GLY A 184 -7.39 -5.99 1.93
C GLY A 184 -6.07 -6.64 1.57
N ILE A 185 -5.79 -6.64 0.28
CA ILE A 185 -4.53 -7.09 -0.31
C ILE A 185 -3.77 -5.93 -0.91
N CYS A 186 -2.44 -5.96 -0.77
CA CYS A 186 -1.55 -5.00 -1.38
C CYS A 186 -0.68 -5.69 -2.44
N VAL A 187 -0.67 -5.14 -3.65
CA VAL A 187 0.01 -5.72 -4.81
C VAL A 187 0.87 -4.70 -5.54
N VAL A 188 1.91 -5.16 -6.21
CA VAL A 188 2.77 -4.38 -7.09
C VAL A 188 2.73 -4.97 -8.48
N SER A 189 3.51 -6.03 -8.72
CA SER A 189 3.74 -6.63 -10.03
C SER A 189 2.48 -7.22 -10.66
N ALA A 190 1.53 -7.69 -9.86
CA ALA A 190 0.29 -8.27 -10.36
C ALA A 190 -0.54 -7.28 -11.20
N ILE A 191 -0.36 -5.96 -10.98
CA ILE A 191 -1.01 -4.90 -11.76
C ILE A 191 0.02 -4.15 -12.63
N MET A 192 1.16 -3.72 -12.04
CA MET A 192 2.11 -2.88 -12.76
C MET A 192 2.81 -3.60 -13.93
N LYS A 193 3.00 -4.93 -13.83
CA LYS A 193 3.59 -5.76 -14.90
C LYS A 193 2.53 -6.43 -15.80
N ALA A 194 1.25 -6.29 -15.50
CA ALA A 194 0.19 -6.79 -16.37
C ALA A 194 0.18 -6.05 -17.71
N GLU A 195 -0.16 -6.75 -18.78
CA GLU A 195 -0.38 -6.15 -20.09
C GLU A 195 -1.55 -5.15 -20.05
N ASP A 196 -2.65 -5.56 -19.39
CA ASP A 196 -3.84 -4.76 -19.13
C ASP A 196 -4.00 -4.54 -17.61
N SER A 197 -3.60 -3.34 -17.13
CA SER A 197 -3.68 -2.99 -15.71
C SER A 197 -5.13 -2.79 -15.23
N TYR A 198 -6.05 -2.39 -16.11
CA TYR A 198 -7.47 -2.28 -15.80
C TYR A 198 -8.07 -3.66 -15.50
N GLN A 199 -7.86 -4.62 -16.41
CA GLN A 199 -8.41 -5.95 -16.25
C GLN A 199 -7.80 -6.68 -15.05
N ALA A 200 -6.47 -6.53 -14.84
CA ALA A 200 -5.78 -7.11 -13.69
C ALA A 200 -6.32 -6.57 -12.36
N ALA A 201 -6.54 -5.28 -12.23
CA ALA A 201 -7.11 -4.67 -11.03
C ALA A 201 -8.55 -5.16 -10.78
N LYS A 202 -9.39 -5.15 -11.81
CA LYS A 202 -10.78 -5.60 -11.75
C LYS A 202 -10.91 -7.06 -11.30
N GLU A 203 -10.08 -7.94 -11.84
CA GLU A 203 -10.08 -9.35 -11.48
C GLU A 203 -9.56 -9.60 -10.07
N LEU A 204 -8.54 -8.86 -9.63
CA LEU A 204 -8.01 -8.95 -8.27
C LEU A 204 -9.01 -8.48 -7.23
N LEU A 205 -9.67 -7.34 -7.46
CA LEU A 205 -10.70 -6.84 -6.55
C LEU A 205 -11.84 -7.85 -6.42
N LYS A 206 -12.35 -8.34 -7.55
CA LYS A 206 -13.41 -9.36 -7.57
C LYS A 206 -12.99 -10.62 -6.80
N ALA A 207 -11.80 -11.13 -7.06
CA ALA A 207 -11.30 -12.32 -6.38
C ALA A 207 -11.16 -12.10 -4.86
N TYR A 208 -10.72 -10.92 -4.43
CA TYR A 208 -10.66 -10.57 -3.01
C TYR A 208 -12.06 -10.49 -2.38
N GLU A 209 -13.02 -9.88 -3.05
CA GLU A 209 -14.40 -9.76 -2.56
C GLU A 209 -15.07 -11.14 -2.45
N GLU A 210 -14.90 -12.01 -3.45
CA GLU A 210 -15.38 -13.39 -3.42
C GLU A 210 -14.72 -14.22 -2.30
N LEU A 211 -13.43 -13.96 -2.02
CA LEU A 211 -12.70 -14.63 -0.94
C LEU A 211 -13.24 -14.25 0.45
N LYS A 212 -13.78 -13.05 0.61
CA LYS A 212 -14.23 -12.49 1.89
C LYS A 212 -15.75 -12.47 2.08
N ALA A 213 -16.51 -12.93 1.07
CA ALA A 213 -17.96 -13.12 1.14
C ALA A 213 -18.33 -14.35 1.99
#